data_1c8f3aa11fbef345af0c4ce3e7f3fcfe
#
_entry.id   1c8f3aa11fbef345af0c4ce3e7f3fcfe
#
_cell.length_a   1.000
_cell.length_b   1.000
_cell.length_c   1.000
_cell.angle_alpha   90.00
_cell.angle_beta   90.00
_cell.angle_gamma   90.00
#
_symmetry.space_group_name_H-M   'P 1'
#
loop_
_entity.id
_entity.type
_entity.pdbx_description
1 polymer ?
#
loop_
_entity_poly.entity_id
_entity_poly.type
_entity_poly.pdbx_seq_one_letter_code
_entity_poly.pdbx_strand_id
1 'polypeptide(L)'
;MMEFAQKYGVPLLQSAEMTSPLMSSLIQALSTELAPRITRHGVLVEVYGEGILILGDSGVGKSETAIELVKRGHRLIADDAVELRKVSSSKIMGMAPENIRHFIELRGIGIINVARLFGIGAVKNSVEVEMVIELEAVSYTHLTLPTNRE
;
A
#
# COMPACT_ATOMS: atom_id res chain seq x y z
N MET A 1 39.64 13.62 -8.74
CA MET A 1 38.47 12.87 -8.19
C MET A 1 38.10 11.67 -9.05
N MET A 2 37.97 11.80 -10.38
CA MET A 2 37.65 10.67 -11.27
C MET A 2 38.67 9.52 -11.19
N GLU A 3 39.98 9.83 -11.15
CA GLU A 3 41.04 8.81 -11.03
C GLU A 3 40.94 8.01 -9.73
N PHE A 4 40.58 8.65 -8.62
CA PHE A 4 40.38 7.97 -7.34
C PHE A 4 39.14 7.07 -7.35
N ALA A 5 38.04 7.53 -7.94
CA ALA A 5 36.84 6.73 -8.07
C ALA A 5 37.09 5.47 -8.89
N GLN A 6 37.80 5.58 -10.01
CA GLN A 6 38.19 4.43 -10.82
C GLN A 6 39.13 3.47 -10.07
N LYS A 7 40.13 4.02 -9.36
CA LYS A 7 41.11 3.22 -8.62
C LYS A 7 40.47 2.37 -7.52
N TYR A 8 39.44 2.87 -6.86
CA TYR A 8 38.76 2.21 -5.74
C TYR A 8 37.41 1.58 -6.09
N GLY A 9 37.02 1.61 -7.36
CA GLY A 9 35.75 1.03 -7.81
C GLY A 9 34.50 1.70 -7.20
N VAL A 10 34.61 2.98 -6.83
CA VAL A 10 33.49 3.76 -6.25
C VAL A 10 32.75 4.49 -7.36
N PRO A 11 31.42 4.32 -7.47
CA PRO A 11 30.65 5.07 -8.46
C PRO A 11 30.68 6.56 -8.18
N LEU A 12 30.98 7.37 -9.21
CA LEU A 12 30.97 8.82 -9.17
C LEU A 12 29.88 9.32 -10.10
N LEU A 13 28.93 10.04 -9.55
CA LEU A 13 27.80 10.63 -10.29
C LEU A 13 27.93 12.15 -10.32
N GLN A 14 27.52 12.74 -11.44
CA GLN A 14 27.46 14.18 -11.61
C GLN A 14 26.03 14.61 -11.92
N SER A 15 25.59 15.69 -11.28
CA SER A 15 24.29 16.30 -11.56
C SER A 15 24.50 17.75 -12.02
N ALA A 16 23.66 18.21 -12.91
CA ALA A 16 23.57 19.60 -13.33
C ALA A 16 22.71 20.46 -12.37
N GLU A 17 22.02 19.81 -11.44
CA GLU A 17 21.18 20.52 -10.46
C GLU A 17 22.03 21.20 -9.38
N MET A 18 21.45 22.23 -8.79
CA MET A 18 22.04 22.90 -7.63
C MET A 18 22.03 21.96 -6.41
N THR A 19 22.95 22.17 -5.49
CA THR A 19 23.17 21.29 -4.32
C THR A 19 21.93 21.12 -3.45
N SER A 20 21.22 22.21 -3.13
CA SER A 20 20.06 22.13 -2.22
C SER A 20 18.86 21.34 -2.79
N PRO A 21 18.41 21.58 -4.03
CA PRO A 21 17.38 20.75 -4.66
C PRO A 21 17.78 19.29 -4.79
N LEU A 22 19.04 19.02 -5.19
CA LEU A 22 19.56 17.67 -5.31
C LEU A 22 19.57 16.94 -3.95
N MET A 23 20.04 17.60 -2.91
CA MET A 23 20.03 17.06 -1.53
C MET A 23 18.61 16.72 -1.07
N SER A 24 17.67 17.64 -1.29
CA SER A 24 16.27 17.40 -0.91
C SER A 24 15.66 16.21 -1.63
N SER A 25 15.88 16.08 -2.93
CA SER A 25 15.41 14.95 -3.74
C SER A 25 16.05 13.63 -3.30
N LEU A 26 17.35 13.64 -3.02
CA LEU A 26 18.08 12.45 -2.53
C LEU A 26 17.57 12.02 -1.15
N ILE A 27 17.39 12.94 -0.22
CA ILE A 27 16.89 12.64 1.13
C ILE A 27 15.49 12.04 1.02
N GLN A 28 14.62 12.59 0.20
CA GLN A 28 13.27 12.09 0.01
C GLN A 28 13.27 10.67 -0.59
N ALA A 29 14.04 10.46 -1.65
CA ALA A 29 14.17 9.15 -2.30
C ALA A 29 14.74 8.10 -1.35
N LEU A 30 15.83 8.41 -0.66
CA LEU A 30 16.48 7.50 0.28
C LEU A 30 15.61 7.22 1.50
N SER A 31 14.88 8.21 2.01
CA SER A 31 13.94 8.01 3.13
C SER A 31 12.84 7.02 2.77
N THR A 32 12.36 7.04 1.53
CA THR A 32 11.37 6.08 1.04
C THR A 32 11.96 4.70 0.81
N GLU A 33 13.11 4.63 0.15
CA GLU A 33 13.75 3.34 -0.19
C GLU A 33 14.32 2.60 1.03
N LEU A 34 14.87 3.33 1.99
CA LEU A 34 15.46 2.78 3.22
C LEU A 34 14.48 2.73 4.39
N ALA A 35 13.24 3.13 4.20
CA ALA A 35 12.22 3.08 5.25
C ALA A 35 12.05 1.67 5.81
N PRO A 36 11.86 1.52 7.13
CA PRO A 36 11.48 0.25 7.72
C PRO A 36 10.23 -0.32 7.04
N ARG A 37 10.28 -1.60 6.69
CA ARG A 37 9.22 -2.28 5.93
C ARG A 37 8.64 -3.41 6.75
N ILE A 38 7.34 -3.53 6.72
CA ILE A 38 6.61 -4.70 7.21
C ILE A 38 5.58 -5.13 6.17
N THR A 39 5.28 -6.40 6.11
CA THR A 39 4.20 -6.94 5.29
C THR A 39 3.04 -7.35 6.20
N ARG A 40 1.84 -6.92 5.83
CA ARG A 40 0.60 -7.30 6.52
C ARG A 40 -0.33 -8.03 5.56
N HIS A 41 -0.98 -9.07 6.07
CA HIS A 41 -2.09 -9.70 5.36
C HIS A 41 -3.31 -8.79 5.43
N GLY A 42 -3.77 -8.35 4.27
CA GLY A 42 -4.87 -7.41 4.17
C GLY A 42 -5.08 -6.90 2.76
N VAL A 43 -5.96 -5.93 2.62
CA VAL A 43 -6.28 -5.27 1.36
C VAL A 43 -6.08 -3.77 1.53
N LEU A 44 -5.46 -3.13 0.56
CA LEU A 44 -5.26 -1.69 0.55
C LEU A 44 -5.97 -1.09 -0.66
N VAL A 45 -6.84 -0.14 -0.39
CA VAL A 45 -7.63 0.59 -1.40
C VAL A 45 -7.49 2.09 -1.20
N GLU A 46 -7.68 2.86 -2.26
CA GLU A 46 -7.82 4.31 -2.18
C GLU A 46 -9.28 4.69 -2.41
N VAL A 47 -9.86 5.40 -1.45
CA VAL A 47 -11.24 5.87 -1.48
C VAL A 47 -11.24 7.37 -1.31
N TYR A 48 -11.70 8.11 -2.32
CA TYR A 48 -11.67 9.58 -2.38
C TYR A 48 -10.30 10.21 -2.11
N GLY A 49 -9.23 9.54 -2.55
CA GLY A 49 -7.86 10.01 -2.35
C GLY A 49 -7.17 9.50 -1.07
N GLU A 50 -7.91 8.91 -0.14
CA GLU A 50 -7.42 8.42 1.14
C GLU A 50 -7.13 6.91 1.09
N GLY A 51 -5.99 6.50 1.63
CA GLY A 51 -5.61 5.09 1.71
C GLY A 51 -6.27 4.39 2.89
N ILE A 52 -7.02 3.34 2.61
CA ILE A 52 -7.71 2.53 3.63
C ILE A 52 -7.13 1.11 3.61
N LEU A 53 -6.52 0.72 4.73
CA LEU A 53 -6.05 -0.64 4.95
C LEU A 53 -7.15 -1.47 5.60
N ILE A 54 -7.60 -2.51 4.92
CA ILE A 54 -8.64 -3.43 5.38
C ILE A 54 -7.97 -4.69 5.90
N LEU A 55 -8.12 -4.95 7.18
CA LEU A 55 -7.62 -6.14 7.89
C LEU A 55 -8.79 -7.07 8.23
N GLY A 56 -8.48 -8.25 8.71
CA GLY A 56 -9.43 -9.26 9.16
C GLY A 56 -9.03 -10.67 8.74
N ASP A 57 -9.73 -11.66 9.26
CA ASP A 57 -9.46 -13.06 9.00
C ASP A 57 -9.63 -13.44 7.51
N SER A 58 -8.98 -14.52 7.12
CA SER A 58 -9.17 -15.07 5.78
C SER A 58 -10.66 -15.46 5.59
N GLY A 59 -11.23 -14.96 4.51
CA GLY A 59 -12.61 -15.24 4.15
C GLY A 59 -13.66 -14.34 4.75
N VAL A 60 -13.28 -13.30 5.46
CA VAL A 60 -14.24 -12.33 6.02
C VAL A 60 -14.86 -11.39 4.97
N GLY A 61 -14.30 -11.37 3.75
CA GLY A 61 -14.83 -10.55 2.65
C GLY A 61 -13.99 -9.33 2.30
N LYS A 62 -12.68 -9.31 2.64
CA LYS A 62 -11.79 -8.18 2.33
C LYS A 62 -11.68 -7.91 0.83
N SER A 63 -11.36 -8.95 0.05
CA SER A 63 -11.20 -8.83 -1.41
C SER A 63 -12.52 -8.50 -2.11
N GLU A 64 -13.63 -9.07 -1.64
CA GLU A 64 -14.97 -8.76 -2.13
C GLU A 64 -15.33 -7.29 -1.86
N THR A 65 -14.98 -6.77 -0.69
CA THR A 65 -15.16 -5.34 -0.36
C THR A 65 -14.32 -4.46 -1.29
N ALA A 66 -13.08 -4.83 -1.54
CA ALA A 66 -12.20 -4.08 -2.44
C ALA A 66 -12.75 -4.03 -3.86
N ILE A 67 -13.21 -5.16 -4.42
CA ILE A 67 -13.76 -5.17 -5.78
C ILE A 67 -15.05 -4.36 -5.89
N GLU A 68 -15.87 -4.35 -4.86
CA GLU A 68 -17.06 -3.51 -4.83
C GLU A 68 -16.71 -2.01 -4.80
N LEU A 69 -15.65 -1.62 -4.09
CA LEU A 69 -15.13 -0.26 -4.11
C LEU A 69 -14.55 0.11 -5.49
N VAL A 70 -13.83 -0.81 -6.13
CA VAL A 70 -13.33 -0.61 -7.50
C VAL A 70 -14.45 -0.40 -8.50
N LYS A 71 -15.54 -1.17 -8.41
CA LYS A 71 -16.73 -0.96 -9.25
C LYS A 71 -17.36 0.42 -9.06
N ARG A 72 -17.22 1.01 -7.89
CA ARG A 72 -17.72 2.36 -7.56
C ARG A 72 -16.76 3.49 -7.94
N GLY A 73 -15.66 3.16 -8.61
CA GLY A 73 -14.69 4.13 -9.13
C GLY A 73 -13.51 4.41 -8.20
N HIS A 74 -13.34 3.63 -7.13
CA HIS A 74 -12.17 3.69 -6.25
C HIS A 74 -11.02 2.82 -6.81
N ARG A 75 -9.84 2.92 -6.21
CA ARG A 75 -8.64 2.26 -6.75
C ARG A 75 -8.10 1.18 -5.81
N LEU A 76 -7.71 0.05 -6.40
CA LEU A 76 -6.97 -1.00 -5.70
C LEU A 76 -5.48 -0.68 -5.68
N ILE A 77 -4.84 -0.85 -4.54
CA ILE A 77 -3.38 -0.79 -4.38
C ILE A 77 -2.82 -2.20 -4.19
N ALA A 78 -3.33 -2.95 -3.22
CA ALA A 78 -2.84 -4.28 -2.90
C ALA A 78 -3.95 -5.18 -2.40
N ASP A 79 -3.85 -6.48 -2.73
CA ASP A 79 -4.68 -7.54 -2.17
C ASP A 79 -3.79 -8.65 -1.60
N ASP A 80 -4.25 -9.31 -0.55
CA ASP A 80 -3.59 -10.39 0.19
C ASP A 80 -2.35 -9.96 0.97
N ALA A 81 -1.36 -9.36 0.34
CA ALA A 81 -0.17 -8.84 1.01
C ALA A 81 0.01 -7.35 0.75
N VAL A 82 0.10 -6.58 1.82
CA VAL A 82 0.36 -5.14 1.78
C VAL A 82 1.71 -4.86 2.39
N GLU A 83 2.62 -4.31 1.61
CA GLU A 83 3.90 -3.80 2.11
C GLU A 83 3.68 -2.39 2.67
N LEU A 84 4.02 -2.20 3.93
CA LEU A 84 3.92 -0.93 4.63
C LEU A 84 5.32 -0.39 4.91
N ARG A 85 5.56 0.86 4.53
CA ARG A 85 6.83 1.56 4.74
C ARG A 85 6.60 2.80 5.58
N LYS A 86 7.31 2.91 6.71
CA LYS A 86 7.28 4.10 7.55
C LYS A 86 8.25 5.15 6.99
N VAL A 87 7.77 6.05 6.15
CA VAL A 87 8.57 7.07 5.47
C VAL A 87 8.86 8.30 6.35
N SER A 88 8.08 8.50 7.40
CA SER A 88 8.33 9.52 8.44
C SER A 88 7.69 9.13 9.76
N SER A 89 7.83 9.96 10.79
CA SER A 89 7.20 9.72 12.10
C SER A 89 5.68 9.61 12.04
N SER A 90 5.06 10.29 11.05
CA SER A 90 3.59 10.38 10.91
C SER A 90 3.05 9.75 9.64
N LYS A 91 3.90 9.27 8.72
CA LYS A 91 3.48 8.80 7.40
C LYS A 91 3.87 7.36 7.14
N ILE A 92 2.86 6.56 6.79
CA ILE A 92 3.02 5.17 6.37
C ILE A 92 2.55 5.05 4.92
N MET A 93 3.43 4.63 4.03
CA MET A 93 3.08 4.32 2.65
C MET A 93 2.78 2.84 2.52
N GLY A 94 1.68 2.53 1.84
CA GLY A 94 1.29 1.17 1.51
C GLY A 94 1.40 0.90 0.02
N MET A 95 1.84 -0.30 -0.33
CA MET A 95 1.99 -0.75 -1.72
C MET A 95 1.84 -2.27 -1.83
N ALA A 96 1.64 -2.76 -3.05
CA ALA A 96 1.71 -4.19 -3.33
C ALA A 96 3.15 -4.63 -3.59
N PRO A 97 3.54 -5.83 -3.18
CA PRO A 97 4.72 -6.50 -3.73
C PRO A 97 4.64 -6.57 -5.26
N GLU A 98 5.76 -6.39 -5.96
CA GLU A 98 5.77 -6.27 -7.43
C GLU A 98 5.14 -7.45 -8.16
N ASN A 99 5.36 -8.66 -7.65
CA ASN A 99 4.90 -9.90 -8.25
C ASN A 99 3.38 -10.11 -8.20
N ILE A 100 2.66 -9.42 -7.31
CA ILE A 100 1.20 -9.52 -7.14
C ILE A 100 0.47 -8.22 -7.39
N ARG A 101 1.18 -7.21 -7.91
CA ARG A 101 0.62 -5.89 -8.19
C ARG A 101 -0.53 -5.97 -9.17
N HIS A 102 -1.63 -5.27 -8.85
CA HIS A 102 -2.87 -5.20 -9.64
C HIS A 102 -3.69 -6.49 -9.71
N PHE A 103 -3.29 -7.54 -9.00
CA PHE A 103 -4.06 -8.76 -8.91
C PHE A 103 -4.92 -8.78 -7.64
N ILE A 104 -6.09 -9.39 -7.75
CA ILE A 104 -7.00 -9.68 -6.65
C ILE A 104 -7.49 -11.11 -6.76
N GLU A 105 -7.56 -11.79 -5.62
CA GLU A 105 -8.10 -13.14 -5.54
C GLU A 105 -9.54 -13.10 -5.04
N LEU A 106 -10.47 -13.60 -5.84
CA LEU A 106 -11.88 -13.73 -5.49
C LEU A 106 -12.29 -15.20 -5.39
N ARG A 107 -12.92 -15.56 -4.28
CA ARG A 107 -13.40 -16.91 -4.06
C ARG A 107 -14.38 -17.34 -5.14
N GLY A 108 -14.18 -18.56 -5.65
CA GLY A 108 -15.03 -19.12 -6.71
C GLY A 108 -14.77 -18.58 -8.13
N ILE A 109 -13.98 -17.56 -8.26
CA ILE A 109 -13.62 -16.94 -9.56
C ILE A 109 -12.14 -17.14 -9.86
N GLY A 110 -11.27 -16.97 -8.87
CA GLY A 110 -9.82 -17.07 -8.99
C GLY A 110 -9.13 -15.71 -8.98
N ILE A 111 -7.93 -15.65 -9.55
CA ILE A 111 -7.09 -14.46 -9.60
C ILE A 111 -7.45 -13.61 -10.82
N ILE A 112 -7.73 -12.35 -10.59
CA ILE A 112 -8.13 -11.38 -11.61
C ILE A 112 -7.10 -10.26 -11.67
N ASN A 113 -6.75 -9.80 -12.88
CA ASN A 113 -6.00 -8.56 -13.05
C ASN A 113 -6.98 -7.38 -13.15
N VAL A 114 -7.02 -6.56 -12.11
CA VAL A 114 -7.95 -5.43 -11.97
C VAL A 114 -7.70 -4.36 -13.03
N ALA A 115 -6.45 -4.08 -13.35
CA ALA A 115 -6.11 -3.10 -14.38
C ALA A 115 -6.60 -3.52 -15.78
N ARG A 116 -6.59 -4.82 -16.07
CA ARG A 116 -7.10 -5.36 -17.34
C ARG A 116 -8.62 -5.33 -17.41
N LEU A 117 -9.28 -5.62 -16.29
CA LEU A 117 -10.74 -5.76 -16.26
C LEU A 117 -11.46 -4.41 -16.13
N PHE A 118 -10.94 -3.51 -15.30
CA PHE A 118 -11.58 -2.23 -14.97
C PHE A 118 -10.83 -1.01 -15.52
N GLY A 119 -9.67 -1.22 -16.16
CA GLY A 119 -8.82 -0.15 -16.67
C GLY A 119 -7.71 0.27 -15.71
N ILE A 120 -6.71 0.94 -16.25
CA ILE A 120 -5.53 1.39 -15.48
C ILE A 120 -5.90 2.42 -14.40
N GLY A 121 -6.98 3.13 -14.56
CA GLY A 121 -7.51 4.08 -13.55
C GLY A 121 -8.09 3.41 -12.30
N ALA A 122 -8.33 2.10 -12.34
CA ALA A 122 -8.85 1.32 -11.22
C ALA A 122 -7.75 0.81 -10.26
N VAL A 123 -6.50 1.08 -10.55
CA VAL A 123 -5.35 0.67 -9.76
C VAL A 123 -4.40 1.83 -9.49
N LYS A 124 -3.62 1.71 -8.41
CA LYS A 124 -2.57 2.65 -8.06
C LYS A 124 -1.41 1.89 -7.42
N ASN A 125 -0.18 2.36 -7.59
CA ASN A 125 1.00 1.62 -7.12
C ASN A 125 1.23 1.74 -5.61
N SER A 126 0.91 2.92 -5.04
CA SER A 126 1.08 3.20 -3.62
C SER A 126 0.13 4.28 -3.16
N VAL A 127 -0.16 4.31 -1.87
CA VAL A 127 -0.96 5.35 -1.21
C VAL A 127 -0.50 5.52 0.22
N GLU A 128 -0.63 6.72 0.77
CA GLU A 128 -0.47 6.95 2.21
C GLU A 128 -1.65 6.28 2.94
N VAL A 129 -1.35 5.53 4.01
CA VAL A 129 -2.39 4.84 4.80
C VAL A 129 -2.93 5.82 5.83
N GLU A 130 -4.17 6.25 5.64
CA GLU A 130 -4.85 7.20 6.53
C GLU A 130 -5.80 6.51 7.51
N MET A 131 -6.32 5.35 7.14
CA MET A 131 -7.29 4.62 7.95
C MET A 131 -7.02 3.12 7.92
N VAL A 132 -7.26 2.48 9.05
CA VAL A 132 -7.27 1.02 9.19
C VAL A 132 -8.66 0.58 9.60
N ILE A 133 -9.22 -0.37 8.87
CA ILE A 133 -10.51 -0.98 9.15
C ILE A 133 -10.29 -2.46 9.41
N GLU A 134 -10.83 -2.98 10.48
CA GLU A 134 -10.82 -4.40 10.78
C GLU A 134 -12.21 -5.00 10.52
N LEU A 135 -12.28 -5.99 9.62
CA LEU A 135 -13.49 -6.73 9.35
C LEU A 135 -13.54 -7.99 10.21
N GLU A 136 -14.62 -8.14 10.93
CA GLU A 136 -14.90 -9.31 11.76
C GLU A 136 -16.18 -10.02 11.30
N ALA A 137 -16.19 -11.33 11.38
CA ALA A 137 -17.42 -12.09 11.18
C ALA A 137 -18.36 -11.83 12.35
N VAL A 138 -19.61 -11.45 12.03
CA VAL A 138 -20.62 -11.25 13.07
C VAL A 138 -20.95 -12.59 13.72
N SER A 139 -20.65 -12.71 15.01
CA SER A 139 -21.14 -13.80 15.84
C SER A 139 -22.21 -13.27 16.79
N TYR A 140 -23.24 -14.06 17.02
CA TYR A 140 -24.33 -13.68 17.94
C TYR A 140 -23.85 -13.39 19.36
N THR A 141 -22.68 -13.85 19.76
CA THR A 141 -22.06 -13.57 21.05
C THR A 141 -21.47 -12.15 21.15
N HIS A 142 -21.20 -11.47 20.04
CA HIS A 142 -20.69 -10.10 20.01
C HIS A 142 -21.77 -9.02 19.91
N LEU A 143 -23.05 -9.43 19.77
CA LEU A 143 -24.20 -8.53 19.65
C LEU A 143 -24.78 -8.07 20.98
N THR A 144 -24.20 -8.45 22.10
CA THR A 144 -24.53 -7.82 23.38
C THR A 144 -23.91 -6.42 23.40
N LEU A 145 -24.69 -5.45 22.98
CA LEU A 145 -24.39 -4.05 23.23
C LEU A 145 -24.19 -3.89 24.75
N PRO A 146 -23.13 -3.21 25.21
CA PRO A 146 -23.02 -2.83 26.60
C PRO A 146 -24.23 -1.95 26.89
N THR A 147 -25.19 -2.48 27.62
CA THR A 147 -26.25 -1.67 28.20
C THR A 147 -25.59 -0.79 29.22
N ASN A 148 -25.47 0.50 28.93
CA ASN A 148 -25.24 1.50 29.98
C ASN A 148 -26.37 1.36 31.01
N ARG A 149 -26.09 0.63 32.04
CA ARG A 149 -26.85 0.74 33.28
C ARG A 149 -26.23 1.90 34.04
N GLU A 150 -26.91 2.98 34.07
CA GLU A 150 -26.69 4.02 35.09
C GLU A 150 -26.75 3.41 36.50
#